data_6b896aecbe2f3b5d901b7705d1418845
#
_entry.id   6b896aecbe2f3b5d901b7705d1418845
#
_cell.length_a   1.000
_cell.length_b   1.000
_cell.length_c   1.000
_cell.angle_alpha   90.00
_cell.angle_beta   90.00
_cell.angle_gamma   90.00
#
_symmetry.space_group_name_H-M   'P 1'
#
loop_
_entity.id
_entity.type
_entity.pdbx_description
1 polymer ?
#
loop_
_entity_poly.entity_id
_entity_poly.type
_entity_poly.pdbx_seq_one_letter_code
_entity_poly.pdbx_strand_id
1 'polypeptide(L)'
;DLNIDGTTGIVKAGNGANAVTINGVNSTINAGKVAIDGVTGNINAGKVLVNGANGTVNNLTNISWDPAHITSGQAATEDQLKVVDKKITDNGSNLTKKGLNFQADSGEVIHKDLGQTLDVVGGITDKAKLSDNNIGVVSENGKLNVKLAKDLTGLNSVTTGQTTINNDGLTINNKQFVTANGFNANNTQIKNVTAGVEDNDAVNVKQLNDVKAASNTKVEGSKNINVDE
;
A
#
# COMPACT_ATOMS: atom_id res chain seq x y z
N ASP A 1 -39.13 22.74 67.27
CA ASP A 1 -40.60 22.84 67.27
C ASP A 1 -41.20 22.10 66.10
N LEU A 2 -42.33 21.41 66.32
CA LEU A 2 -43.12 20.78 65.24
C LEU A 2 -44.44 21.59 65.19
N ASN A 3 -44.76 22.08 64.00
CA ASN A 3 -46.01 22.76 63.71
C ASN A 3 -46.77 22.01 62.61
N ILE A 4 -48.05 21.72 62.88
CA ILE A 4 -48.96 21.13 61.88
C ILE A 4 -50.15 22.08 61.79
N ASP A 5 -50.24 22.75 60.62
CA ASP A 5 -51.34 23.68 60.36
C ASP A 5 -52.30 23.04 59.35
N GLY A 6 -53.42 22.54 59.83
CA GLY A 6 -54.44 21.92 58.99
C GLY A 6 -55.20 22.91 58.11
N THR A 7 -55.15 24.20 58.38
CA THR A 7 -55.79 25.24 57.56
C THR A 7 -55.01 25.58 56.34
N THR A 8 -53.70 25.60 56.51
CA THR A 8 -52.75 25.90 55.38
C THR A 8 -52.16 24.65 54.74
N GLY A 9 -52.44 23.46 55.27
CA GLY A 9 -51.87 22.20 54.77
C GLY A 9 -50.36 22.11 54.94
N ILE A 10 -49.76 22.82 55.89
CA ILE A 10 -48.33 22.89 56.13
C ILE A 10 -47.91 22.08 57.35
N VAL A 11 -46.90 21.22 57.17
CA VAL A 11 -46.16 20.59 58.26
C VAL A 11 -44.76 21.17 58.29
N LYS A 12 -44.37 21.76 59.44
CA LYS A 12 -43.05 22.35 59.64
C LYS A 12 -42.37 21.74 60.85
N ALA A 13 -41.15 21.23 60.63
CA ALA A 13 -40.29 20.72 61.70
C ALA A 13 -39.00 21.53 61.77
N GLY A 14 -38.69 22.09 62.94
CA GLY A 14 -37.53 22.95 63.15
C GLY A 14 -37.83 24.45 62.95
N ASN A 15 -36.75 25.25 63.05
CA ASN A 15 -36.79 26.70 62.94
C ASN A 15 -35.84 27.27 61.98
N GLY A 16 -36.08 28.46 61.43
CA GLY A 16 -35.22 29.19 60.54
C GLY A 16 -35.07 28.55 59.13
N ALA A 17 -33.99 28.84 58.45
CA ALA A 17 -33.74 28.46 57.06
C ALA A 17 -33.52 26.95 56.84
N ASN A 18 -33.22 26.20 57.92
CA ASN A 18 -32.98 24.76 57.85
C ASN A 18 -34.22 23.92 58.25
N ALA A 19 -35.31 24.54 58.51
CA ALA A 19 -36.53 23.81 58.83
C ALA A 19 -37.01 22.96 57.69
N VAL A 20 -37.49 21.74 57.96
CA VAL A 20 -38.18 20.92 57.00
C VAL A 20 -39.65 21.43 56.91
N THR A 21 -40.07 21.77 55.70
CA THR A 21 -41.41 22.20 55.41
C THR A 21 -42.03 21.34 54.34
N ILE A 22 -43.14 20.70 54.63
CA ILE A 22 -43.99 20.00 53.68
C ILE A 22 -45.22 20.84 53.45
N ASN A 23 -45.47 21.27 52.25
CA ASN A 23 -46.64 22.07 51.90
C ASN A 23 -47.54 21.24 50.96
N GLY A 24 -48.62 20.76 51.46
CA GLY A 24 -49.60 19.94 50.76
C GLY A 24 -50.38 20.68 49.69
N VAL A 25 -50.55 22.00 49.84
CA VAL A 25 -51.23 22.83 48.81
C VAL A 25 -50.41 23.01 47.56
N ASN A 26 -49.10 23.23 47.70
CA ASN A 26 -48.19 23.46 46.56
C ASN A 26 -47.46 22.21 46.16
N SER A 27 -47.68 21.07 46.78
CA SER A 27 -46.95 19.82 46.52
C SER A 27 -45.42 19.96 46.66
N THR A 28 -44.95 20.77 47.64
CA THR A 28 -43.49 21.00 47.79
C THR A 28 -43.00 20.46 49.17
N ILE A 29 -41.71 20.02 49.12
CA ILE A 29 -40.93 19.68 50.33
C ILE A 29 -39.66 20.52 50.31
N ASN A 30 -39.40 21.29 51.33
CA ASN A 30 -38.20 22.09 51.50
C ASN A 30 -37.41 21.64 52.72
N ALA A 31 -36.10 21.40 52.59
CA ALA A 31 -35.22 21.02 53.71
C ALA A 31 -33.85 21.70 53.49
N GLY A 32 -33.71 22.90 54.05
CA GLY A 32 -32.51 23.69 53.86
C GLY A 32 -32.23 23.96 52.33
N LYS A 33 -31.14 23.38 51.78
CA LYS A 33 -30.78 23.55 50.41
C LYS A 33 -31.47 22.55 49.47
N VAL A 34 -32.29 21.66 49.99
CA VAL A 34 -33.04 20.70 49.16
C VAL A 34 -34.46 21.17 49.02
N ALA A 35 -34.95 21.30 47.83
CA ALA A 35 -36.32 21.58 47.47
C ALA A 35 -36.85 20.55 46.49
N ILE A 36 -37.98 19.94 46.77
CA ILE A 36 -38.72 19.03 45.93
C ILE A 36 -40.03 19.72 45.54
N ASP A 37 -40.26 19.85 44.26
CA ASP A 37 -41.49 20.38 43.69
C ASP A 37 -42.26 19.22 43.03
N GLY A 38 -43.33 18.81 43.70
CA GLY A 38 -44.16 17.71 43.23
C GLY A 38 -45.03 18.04 42.02
N VAL A 39 -45.23 19.33 41.70
CA VAL A 39 -45.97 19.78 40.51
C VAL A 39 -45.12 19.62 39.27
N THR A 40 -43.86 20.04 39.30
CA THR A 40 -42.95 19.99 38.19
C THR A 40 -42.08 18.72 38.15
N GLY A 41 -42.04 17.98 39.26
CA GLY A 41 -41.14 16.82 39.44
C GLY A 41 -39.69 17.21 39.63
N ASN A 42 -39.35 18.47 39.85
CA ASN A 42 -37.99 18.96 40.04
C ASN A 42 -37.47 18.70 41.47
N ILE A 43 -36.19 18.33 41.57
CA ILE A 43 -35.45 18.27 42.82
C ILE A 43 -34.23 19.19 42.72
N ASN A 44 -34.21 20.23 43.55
CA ASN A 44 -33.04 21.08 43.73
C ASN A 44 -32.23 20.57 44.94
N ALA A 45 -30.99 20.16 44.72
CA ALA A 45 -30.07 19.73 45.78
C ALA A 45 -28.83 20.64 45.76
N GLY A 46 -28.94 21.80 46.40
CA GLY A 46 -27.93 22.83 46.34
C GLY A 46 -27.78 23.39 44.91
N LYS A 47 -26.67 23.07 44.23
CA LYS A 47 -26.43 23.50 42.84
C LYS A 47 -27.01 22.50 41.82
N VAL A 48 -27.19 21.24 42.21
CA VAL A 48 -27.67 20.21 41.29
C VAL A 48 -29.17 20.27 41.12
N LEU A 49 -29.64 20.25 39.90
CA LEU A 49 -31.06 20.18 39.56
C LEU A 49 -31.35 18.85 38.85
N VAL A 50 -32.19 18.02 39.49
CA VAL A 50 -32.87 16.94 38.77
C VAL A 50 -34.17 17.54 38.21
N ASN A 51 -34.24 17.64 36.88
CA ASN A 51 -35.38 18.19 36.18
C ASN A 51 -36.32 17.06 35.75
N GLY A 52 -37.43 16.92 36.49
CA GLY A 52 -38.40 15.87 36.24
C GLY A 52 -39.18 16.05 34.93
N ALA A 53 -39.38 17.29 34.48
CA ALA A 53 -40.09 17.56 33.23
C ALA A 53 -39.29 17.10 32.00
N ASN A 54 -37.97 17.23 32.01
CA ASN A 54 -37.09 16.88 30.90
C ASN A 54 -36.32 15.57 31.12
N GLY A 55 -36.35 14.99 32.29
CA GLY A 55 -35.60 13.79 32.66
C GLY A 55 -34.09 14.00 32.69
N THR A 56 -33.62 15.20 33.05
CA THR A 56 -32.19 15.55 33.05
C THR A 56 -31.66 15.83 34.45
N VAL A 57 -30.36 15.65 34.66
CA VAL A 57 -29.61 16.13 35.81
C VAL A 57 -28.66 17.24 35.36
N ASN A 58 -28.86 18.44 35.88
CA ASN A 58 -28.15 19.64 35.41
C ASN A 58 -27.26 20.22 36.52
N ASN A 59 -26.42 21.16 36.15
CA ASN A 59 -25.52 21.93 37.02
C ASN A 59 -24.46 21.07 37.73
N LEU A 60 -24.09 19.93 37.16
CA LEU A 60 -22.91 19.20 37.56
C LEU A 60 -21.66 20.03 37.27
N THR A 61 -20.68 20.06 38.18
CA THR A 61 -19.52 20.94 38.09
C THR A 61 -18.27 20.27 37.49
N ASN A 62 -18.32 18.97 37.26
CA ASN A 62 -17.23 18.18 36.63
C ASN A 62 -17.29 18.28 35.10
N ILE A 63 -17.00 19.45 34.54
CA ILE A 63 -17.12 19.75 33.12
C ILE A 63 -15.83 19.51 32.31
N SER A 64 -14.70 19.27 32.99
CA SER A 64 -13.43 18.97 32.36
C SER A 64 -13.09 17.48 32.48
N TRP A 65 -12.45 16.93 31.46
CA TRP A 65 -11.97 15.55 31.44
C TRP A 65 -10.47 15.49 31.68
N ASP A 66 -10.08 14.91 32.80
CA ASP A 66 -8.69 14.58 33.11
C ASP A 66 -8.59 13.09 33.48
N PRO A 67 -8.03 12.24 32.63
CA PRO A 67 -7.92 10.80 32.88
C PRO A 67 -6.98 10.44 34.03
N ALA A 68 -6.08 11.36 34.44
CA ALA A 68 -5.19 11.15 35.57
C ALA A 68 -5.86 11.39 36.92
N HIS A 69 -6.99 12.12 36.95
CA HIS A 69 -7.68 12.53 38.16
C HIS A 69 -9.16 12.21 38.08
N ILE A 70 -9.52 10.95 37.89
CA ILE A 70 -10.92 10.49 37.90
C ILE A 70 -11.36 10.15 39.29
N THR A 71 -12.63 10.44 39.62
CA THR A 71 -13.29 9.98 40.84
C THR A 71 -14.22 8.83 40.47
N SER A 72 -13.92 7.63 40.97
CA SER A 72 -14.74 6.45 40.70
C SER A 72 -16.17 6.64 41.25
N GLY A 73 -17.18 6.28 40.44
CA GLY A 73 -18.58 6.41 40.80
C GLY A 73 -19.19 7.80 40.59
N GLN A 74 -18.40 8.78 40.11
CA GLN A 74 -18.93 10.10 39.74
C GLN A 74 -19.56 10.04 38.34
N ALA A 75 -20.73 10.72 38.18
CA ALA A 75 -21.36 10.82 36.87
C ALA A 75 -20.52 11.67 35.92
N ALA A 76 -20.36 11.22 34.67
CA ALA A 76 -19.76 12.02 33.60
C ALA A 76 -20.78 13.05 33.08
N THR A 77 -20.29 14.20 32.65
CA THR A 77 -21.10 15.24 31.99
C THR A 77 -20.96 15.14 30.46
N GLU A 78 -21.91 15.76 29.73
CA GLU A 78 -21.83 15.89 28.28
C GLU A 78 -20.57 16.67 27.83
N ASP A 79 -20.13 17.66 28.61
CA ASP A 79 -18.89 18.39 28.37
C ASP A 79 -17.66 17.45 28.38
N GLN A 80 -17.60 16.54 29.35
CA GLN A 80 -16.53 15.54 29.42
C GLN A 80 -16.59 14.57 28.23
N LEU A 81 -17.79 14.10 27.83
CA LEU A 81 -18.00 13.24 26.67
C LEU A 81 -17.58 13.94 25.37
N LYS A 82 -17.92 15.22 25.19
CA LYS A 82 -17.49 16.03 24.06
C LYS A 82 -15.97 16.10 23.91
N VAL A 83 -15.23 16.23 25.02
CA VAL A 83 -13.77 16.20 25.00
C VAL A 83 -13.26 14.83 24.57
N VAL A 84 -13.86 13.74 25.03
CA VAL A 84 -13.47 12.37 24.63
C VAL A 84 -13.79 12.12 23.17
N ASP A 85 -14.96 12.49 22.69
CA ASP A 85 -15.38 12.37 21.29
C ASP A 85 -14.42 13.11 20.35
N LYS A 86 -14.06 14.36 20.72
CA LYS A 86 -13.04 15.11 19.96
C LYS A 86 -11.70 14.38 19.92
N LYS A 87 -11.22 13.80 21.01
CA LYS A 87 -9.96 13.04 21.04
C LYS A 87 -10.03 11.79 20.14
N ILE A 88 -11.16 11.10 20.12
CA ILE A 88 -11.38 9.93 19.25
C ILE A 88 -11.29 10.36 17.78
N THR A 89 -11.98 11.43 17.40
CA THR A 89 -11.99 11.98 16.05
C THR A 89 -10.58 12.45 15.62
N ASP A 90 -9.89 13.19 16.49
CA ASP A 90 -8.53 13.68 16.23
C ASP A 90 -7.56 12.50 16.07
N ASN A 91 -7.64 11.48 16.92
CA ASN A 91 -6.80 10.29 16.82
C ASN A 91 -7.08 9.49 15.53
N GLY A 92 -8.36 9.35 15.15
CA GLY A 92 -8.73 8.72 13.89
C GLY A 92 -8.15 9.46 12.69
N SER A 93 -8.29 10.78 12.66
CA SER A 93 -7.74 11.64 11.60
C SER A 93 -6.21 11.58 11.55
N ASN A 94 -5.55 11.64 12.69
CA ASN A 94 -4.09 11.55 12.78
C ASN A 94 -3.58 10.18 12.32
N LEU A 95 -4.25 9.09 12.69
CA LEU A 95 -3.89 7.76 12.25
C LEU A 95 -4.07 7.59 10.73
N THR A 96 -5.16 8.10 10.18
CA THR A 96 -5.41 8.11 8.73
C THR A 96 -4.29 8.84 7.98
N LYS A 97 -3.92 10.05 8.42
CA LYS A 97 -2.84 10.85 7.82
C LYS A 97 -1.45 10.26 8.05
N LYS A 98 -1.23 9.54 9.14
CA LYS A 98 0.04 8.86 9.39
C LYS A 98 0.33 7.81 8.32
N GLY A 99 -0.67 7.17 7.78
CA GLY A 99 -0.63 6.34 6.59
C GLY A 99 0.54 5.38 6.47
N LEU A 100 1.00 5.17 5.25
CA LEU A 100 2.16 4.36 4.90
C LEU A 100 3.10 5.11 3.97
N ASN A 101 4.41 4.89 4.14
CA ASN A 101 5.43 5.39 3.24
C ASN A 101 5.99 4.25 2.39
N PHE A 102 6.16 4.50 1.10
CA PHE A 102 6.73 3.58 0.13
C PHE A 102 7.98 4.21 -0.47
N GLN A 103 9.04 3.43 -0.57
CA GLN A 103 10.32 3.84 -1.13
C GLN A 103 10.73 2.91 -2.25
N ALA A 104 11.03 3.46 -3.41
CA ALA A 104 11.66 2.76 -4.53
C ALA A 104 13.20 2.92 -4.48
N ASP A 105 13.92 2.31 -5.44
CA ASP A 105 15.38 2.45 -5.56
C ASP A 105 15.80 3.88 -5.87
N SER A 106 14.94 4.66 -6.52
CA SER A 106 15.16 6.07 -6.84
C SER A 106 13.84 6.83 -6.77
N GLY A 107 13.93 8.15 -6.64
CA GLY A 107 12.77 9.04 -6.48
C GLY A 107 12.48 9.38 -5.03
N GLU A 108 11.46 10.21 -4.83
CA GLU A 108 11.01 10.62 -3.50
C GLU A 108 10.16 9.54 -2.84
N VAL A 109 10.08 9.61 -1.51
CA VAL A 109 9.16 8.73 -0.76
C VAL A 109 7.72 9.06 -1.13
N ILE A 110 6.95 8.03 -1.46
CA ILE A 110 5.53 8.15 -1.74
C ILE A 110 4.77 7.94 -0.43
N HIS A 111 4.16 9.00 0.08
CA HIS A 111 3.25 8.90 1.22
C HIS A 111 1.82 8.63 0.74
N LYS A 112 1.13 7.71 1.41
CA LYS A 112 -0.29 7.41 1.20
C LYS A 112 -1.02 7.38 2.54
N ASP A 113 -2.05 8.21 2.68
CA ASP A 113 -2.98 8.14 3.79
C ASP A 113 -3.70 6.78 3.79
N LEU A 114 -4.17 6.33 4.93
CA LEU A 114 -4.96 5.09 4.99
C LEU A 114 -6.24 5.25 4.13
N GLY A 115 -6.45 4.26 3.25
CA GLY A 115 -7.55 4.26 2.27
C GLY A 115 -7.20 4.84 0.91
N GLN A 116 -6.02 5.45 0.72
CA GLN A 116 -5.53 5.87 -0.60
C GLN A 116 -4.93 4.71 -1.37
N THR A 117 -5.01 4.77 -2.70
CA THR A 117 -4.44 3.77 -3.60
C THR A 117 -2.97 4.07 -3.90
N LEU A 118 -2.12 3.05 -3.83
CA LEU A 118 -0.78 3.06 -4.40
C LEU A 118 -0.82 2.32 -5.73
N ASP A 119 -0.54 3.02 -6.84
CA ASP A 119 -0.42 2.40 -8.15
C ASP A 119 1.02 1.91 -8.35
N VAL A 120 1.16 0.62 -8.67
CA VAL A 120 2.42 0.01 -9.11
C VAL A 120 2.26 -0.36 -10.56
N VAL A 121 2.95 0.36 -11.44
CA VAL A 121 2.73 0.27 -12.90
C VAL A 121 4.01 -0.12 -13.63
N GLY A 122 3.91 -1.02 -14.62
CA GLY A 122 5.02 -1.46 -15.48
C GLY A 122 4.97 -0.86 -16.89
N GLY A 123 4.01 0.02 -17.20
CA GLY A 123 3.87 0.71 -18.48
C GLY A 123 3.21 -0.09 -19.61
N ILE A 124 2.99 -1.40 -19.45
CA ILE A 124 2.30 -2.25 -20.43
C ILE A 124 0.89 -2.55 -19.94
N THR A 125 -0.11 -2.08 -20.66
CA THR A 125 -1.53 -2.26 -20.32
C THR A 125 -2.19 -3.44 -21.03
N ASP A 126 -1.63 -3.86 -22.15
CA ASP A 126 -2.11 -5.02 -22.93
C ASP A 126 -1.60 -6.32 -22.30
N LYS A 127 -2.48 -7.06 -21.66
CA LYS A 127 -2.16 -8.33 -20.99
C LYS A 127 -1.59 -9.38 -21.94
N ALA A 128 -1.95 -9.36 -23.23
CA ALA A 128 -1.44 -10.31 -24.21
C ALA A 128 0.04 -10.10 -24.53
N LYS A 129 0.62 -8.96 -24.16
CA LYS A 129 2.04 -8.63 -24.32
C LYS A 129 2.88 -8.90 -23.07
N LEU A 130 2.26 -9.40 -22.02
CA LEU A 130 2.96 -9.76 -20.78
C LEU A 130 3.27 -11.25 -20.77
N SER A 131 4.45 -11.59 -20.30
CA SER A 131 4.86 -12.97 -20.02
C SER A 131 4.67 -13.29 -18.55
N ASP A 132 4.27 -14.51 -18.22
CA ASP A 132 4.15 -15.01 -16.86
C ASP A 132 5.49 -15.59 -16.37
N ASN A 133 5.66 -15.64 -15.04
CA ASN A 133 6.74 -16.35 -14.34
C ASN A 133 8.18 -15.83 -14.58
N ASN A 134 8.33 -14.65 -15.17
CA ASN A 134 9.65 -14.04 -15.40
C ASN A 134 10.08 -13.04 -14.33
N ILE A 135 9.17 -12.66 -13.44
CA ILE A 135 9.44 -11.74 -12.33
C ILE A 135 9.10 -12.44 -11.01
N GLY A 136 10.03 -12.42 -10.08
CA GLY A 136 9.82 -12.88 -8.71
C GLY A 136 9.88 -11.71 -7.72
N VAL A 137 9.13 -11.80 -6.61
CA VAL A 137 9.23 -10.85 -5.50
C VAL A 137 9.66 -11.61 -4.26
N VAL A 138 10.77 -11.20 -3.65
CA VAL A 138 11.35 -11.85 -2.47
C VAL A 138 11.38 -10.87 -1.31
N SER A 139 10.88 -11.30 -0.15
CA SER A 139 10.98 -10.54 1.10
C SER A 139 12.28 -10.86 1.81
N GLU A 140 13.21 -9.91 1.81
CA GLU A 140 14.52 -10.03 2.48
C GLU A 140 14.91 -8.68 3.11
N ASN A 141 15.47 -8.71 4.32
CA ASN A 141 15.97 -7.54 5.04
C ASN A 141 14.92 -6.41 5.18
N GLY A 142 13.66 -6.79 5.40
CA GLY A 142 12.56 -5.84 5.55
C GLY A 142 12.15 -5.13 4.26
N LYS A 143 12.52 -5.65 3.10
CA LYS A 143 12.21 -5.12 1.76
C LYS A 143 11.53 -6.17 0.90
N LEU A 144 10.72 -5.72 -0.04
CA LEU A 144 10.23 -6.51 -1.16
C LEU A 144 11.16 -6.28 -2.36
N ASN A 145 11.99 -7.28 -2.67
CA ASN A 145 12.94 -7.21 -3.77
C ASN A 145 12.30 -7.80 -5.04
N VAL A 146 12.09 -6.98 -6.05
CA VAL A 146 11.63 -7.41 -7.37
C VAL A 146 12.82 -7.91 -8.16
N LYS A 147 12.79 -9.15 -8.60
CA LYS A 147 13.92 -9.81 -9.28
C LYS A 147 13.46 -10.41 -10.60
N LEU A 148 14.29 -10.30 -11.65
CA LEU A 148 14.09 -11.02 -12.91
C LEU A 148 14.52 -12.49 -12.71
N ALA A 149 13.79 -13.42 -13.30
CA ALA A 149 14.19 -14.83 -13.33
C ALA A 149 15.51 -15.01 -14.08
N LYS A 150 16.33 -15.98 -13.65
CA LYS A 150 17.58 -16.32 -14.35
C LYS A 150 17.29 -16.92 -15.72
N ASP A 151 16.27 -17.74 -15.81
CA ASP A 151 15.80 -18.35 -17.04
C ASP A 151 14.48 -17.70 -17.44
N LEU A 152 14.47 -17.01 -18.58
CA LEU A 152 13.29 -16.35 -19.12
C LEU A 152 12.55 -17.32 -20.04
N THR A 153 11.24 -17.43 -19.85
CA THR A 153 10.38 -18.34 -20.61
C THR A 153 9.17 -17.62 -21.20
N GLY A 154 8.58 -18.18 -22.26
CA GLY A 154 7.37 -17.63 -22.86
C GLY A 154 7.56 -16.27 -23.54
N LEU A 155 8.79 -15.90 -23.90
CA LEU A 155 9.06 -14.68 -24.63
C LEU A 155 8.85 -14.90 -26.13
N ASN A 156 8.23 -13.97 -26.83
CA ASN A 156 8.11 -13.97 -28.28
C ASN A 156 9.40 -13.49 -28.94
N SER A 157 10.09 -12.54 -28.36
CA SER A 157 11.36 -12.00 -28.84
C SER A 157 12.12 -11.28 -27.73
N VAL A 158 13.45 -11.18 -27.95
CA VAL A 158 14.34 -10.27 -27.22
C VAL A 158 14.97 -9.33 -28.24
N THR A 159 14.75 -8.03 -28.09
CA THR A 159 15.30 -7.01 -28.98
C THR A 159 16.20 -6.06 -28.23
N THR A 160 17.44 -5.89 -28.69
CA THR A 160 18.41 -4.92 -28.18
C THR A 160 18.88 -4.05 -29.34
N GLY A 161 18.43 -2.81 -29.38
CA GLY A 161 18.71 -1.94 -30.55
C GLY A 161 18.14 -2.52 -31.83
N GLN A 162 19.04 -2.81 -32.79
CA GLN A 162 18.68 -3.40 -34.10
C GLN A 162 18.88 -4.92 -34.14
N THR A 163 19.14 -5.58 -33.03
CA THR A 163 19.32 -7.02 -32.91
C THR A 163 18.10 -7.66 -32.28
N THR A 164 17.50 -8.64 -32.95
CA THR A 164 16.34 -9.39 -32.47
C THR A 164 16.63 -10.89 -32.50
N ILE A 165 16.34 -11.54 -31.39
CA ILE A 165 16.29 -13.01 -31.29
C ILE A 165 14.82 -13.38 -31.08
N ASN A 166 14.30 -14.25 -31.95
CA ASN A 166 12.93 -14.76 -31.87
C ASN A 166 12.86 -16.20 -32.42
N ASN A 167 11.66 -16.71 -32.65
CA ASN A 167 11.48 -18.06 -33.20
C ASN A 167 12.01 -18.21 -34.63
N ASP A 168 12.18 -17.13 -35.38
CA ASP A 168 12.74 -17.16 -36.75
C ASP A 168 14.26 -17.18 -36.73
N GLY A 169 14.90 -16.87 -35.60
CA GLY A 169 16.35 -16.88 -35.42
C GLY A 169 16.91 -15.54 -34.96
N LEU A 170 18.13 -15.24 -35.45
CA LEU A 170 18.88 -14.02 -35.12
C LEU A 170 18.87 -13.05 -36.29
N THR A 171 18.33 -11.86 -36.08
CA THR A 171 18.30 -10.75 -37.04
C THR A 171 19.14 -9.58 -36.53
N ILE A 172 19.99 -8.98 -37.34
CA ILE A 172 20.79 -7.77 -37.04
C ILE A 172 20.61 -6.80 -38.21
N ASN A 173 20.23 -5.55 -37.93
CA ASN A 173 20.02 -4.54 -38.96
C ASN A 173 19.10 -5.03 -40.11
N ASN A 174 18.00 -5.67 -39.77
CA ASN A 174 17.04 -6.28 -40.71
C ASN A 174 17.65 -7.38 -41.65
N LYS A 175 18.82 -7.92 -41.32
CA LYS A 175 19.44 -9.05 -42.01
C LYS A 175 19.42 -10.27 -41.09
N GLN A 176 18.87 -11.36 -41.55
CA GLN A 176 18.80 -12.61 -40.81
C GLN A 176 20.09 -13.41 -40.95
N PHE A 177 20.79 -13.67 -39.85
CA PHE A 177 22.08 -14.35 -39.80
C PHE A 177 21.96 -15.81 -39.37
N VAL A 178 21.01 -16.14 -38.50
CA VAL A 178 20.78 -17.52 -38.05
C VAL A 178 19.30 -17.84 -38.23
N THR A 179 19.02 -19.00 -38.81
CA THR A 179 17.65 -19.51 -38.99
C THR A 179 17.62 -21.00 -38.66
N ALA A 180 16.44 -21.63 -38.70
CA ALA A 180 16.30 -23.08 -38.63
C ALA A 180 17.04 -23.81 -39.78
N ASN A 181 17.32 -23.13 -40.90
CA ASN A 181 18.02 -23.68 -42.06
C ASN A 181 19.53 -23.45 -41.99
N GLY A 182 20.07 -22.88 -40.95
CA GLY A 182 21.50 -22.66 -40.77
C GLY A 182 21.93 -21.21 -40.72
N PHE A 183 23.19 -20.96 -40.99
CA PHE A 183 23.83 -19.66 -40.92
C PHE A 183 23.87 -18.99 -42.29
N ASN A 184 23.52 -17.73 -42.37
CA ASN A 184 23.60 -16.89 -43.57
C ASN A 184 24.54 -15.71 -43.30
N ALA A 185 25.66 -15.67 -44.02
CA ALA A 185 26.65 -14.60 -43.90
C ALA A 185 26.21 -13.26 -44.53
N ASN A 186 25.06 -13.20 -45.22
CA ASN A 186 24.51 -11.97 -45.84
C ASN A 186 25.49 -11.23 -46.74
N ASN A 187 26.26 -11.96 -47.57
CA ASN A 187 27.32 -11.44 -48.43
C ASN A 187 28.49 -10.77 -47.69
N THR A 188 28.72 -11.15 -46.45
CA THR A 188 29.87 -10.72 -45.67
C THR A 188 30.85 -11.87 -45.47
N GLN A 189 32.09 -11.55 -45.07
CA GLN A 189 33.11 -12.56 -44.81
C GLN A 189 32.84 -13.30 -43.51
N ILE A 190 33.07 -14.61 -43.51
CA ILE A 190 33.24 -15.39 -42.29
C ILE A 190 34.73 -15.43 -41.99
N LYS A 191 35.14 -14.79 -40.88
CA LYS A 191 36.57 -14.67 -40.51
C LYS A 191 36.91 -15.67 -39.39
N ASN A 192 38.23 -15.94 -39.23
CA ASN A 192 38.78 -16.83 -38.20
C ASN A 192 38.26 -18.28 -38.27
N VAL A 193 37.99 -18.76 -39.50
CA VAL A 193 37.65 -20.16 -39.74
C VAL A 193 38.90 -21.00 -39.60
N THR A 194 38.92 -21.91 -38.62
CA THR A 194 39.98 -22.92 -38.49
C THR A 194 39.93 -23.88 -39.67
N ALA A 195 41.07 -24.50 -40.04
CA ALA A 195 41.11 -25.49 -41.11
C ALA A 195 40.18 -26.67 -40.79
N GLY A 196 39.28 -27.01 -41.68
CA GLY A 196 38.40 -28.16 -41.55
C GLY A 196 39.20 -29.45 -41.50
N VAL A 197 38.75 -30.41 -40.68
CA VAL A 197 39.37 -31.73 -40.47
C VAL A 197 38.41 -32.85 -40.88
N GLU A 198 37.13 -32.68 -40.53
CA GLU A 198 36.07 -33.66 -40.83
C GLU A 198 35.37 -33.32 -42.17
N ASP A 199 34.74 -34.30 -42.78
CA ASP A 199 34.06 -34.16 -44.06
C ASP A 199 33.00 -33.05 -44.14
N ASN A 200 32.40 -32.69 -42.99
CA ASN A 200 31.37 -31.68 -42.89
C ASN A 200 31.85 -30.31 -42.34
N ASP A 201 33.17 -30.16 -42.19
CA ASP A 201 33.73 -28.89 -41.71
C ASP A 201 33.80 -27.84 -42.82
N ALA A 202 33.73 -26.57 -42.43
CA ALA A 202 33.98 -25.47 -43.40
C ALA A 202 35.46 -25.41 -43.76
N VAL A 203 35.72 -25.24 -45.07
CA VAL A 203 37.06 -25.06 -45.61
C VAL A 203 37.46 -23.58 -45.58
N ASN A 204 38.65 -23.27 -45.10
CA ASN A 204 39.19 -21.92 -45.14
C ASN A 204 40.04 -21.64 -46.43
N VAL A 205 40.32 -20.36 -46.68
CA VAL A 205 41.08 -19.93 -47.87
C VAL A 205 42.48 -20.54 -47.95
N LYS A 206 43.12 -20.83 -46.78
CA LYS A 206 44.45 -21.48 -46.78
C LYS A 206 44.36 -22.89 -47.38
N GLN A 207 43.40 -23.69 -46.96
CA GLN A 207 43.21 -25.05 -47.48
C GLN A 207 42.91 -25.04 -48.96
N LEU A 208 42.11 -24.09 -49.48
CA LEU A 208 41.87 -23.92 -50.91
C LEU A 208 43.14 -23.56 -51.64
N ASN A 209 43.99 -22.66 -51.11
CA ASN A 209 45.28 -22.31 -51.75
C ASN A 209 46.25 -23.49 -51.74
N ASP A 210 46.27 -24.31 -50.67
CA ASP A 210 47.13 -25.51 -50.64
C ASP A 210 46.72 -26.52 -51.71
N VAL A 211 45.42 -26.77 -51.91
CA VAL A 211 44.89 -27.62 -53.00
C VAL A 211 45.25 -27.06 -54.38
N LYS A 212 45.06 -25.72 -54.55
CA LYS A 212 45.43 -25.06 -55.80
C LYS A 212 46.94 -25.22 -56.13
N ALA A 213 47.80 -25.08 -55.13
CA ALA A 213 49.23 -25.29 -55.28
C ALA A 213 49.58 -26.74 -55.65
N ALA A 214 48.94 -27.71 -55.01
CA ALA A 214 49.12 -29.14 -55.26
C ALA A 214 48.55 -29.59 -56.61
N SER A 215 47.52 -28.95 -57.13
CA SER A 215 46.88 -29.25 -58.40
C SER A 215 47.62 -28.62 -59.66
N ASN A 216 48.52 -27.70 -59.39
CA ASN A 216 49.37 -27.15 -60.48
C ASN A 216 50.39 -28.18 -60.91
N THR A 217 49.92 -29.22 -61.64
CA THR A 217 50.82 -30.19 -62.30
C THR A 217 51.45 -29.51 -63.55
N LYS A 218 52.75 -29.25 -63.51
CA LYS A 218 53.48 -28.81 -64.64
C LYS A 218 53.55 -29.99 -65.68
N VAL A 219 52.79 -29.87 -66.74
CA VAL A 219 52.93 -30.85 -67.85
C VAL A 219 54.17 -30.51 -68.59
N GLU A 220 55.19 -31.35 -68.48
CA GLU A 220 56.42 -31.23 -69.33
C GLU A 220 56.26 -32.07 -70.56
N GLY A 221 56.57 -31.45 -71.70
CA GLY A 221 56.60 -32.18 -73.01
C GLY A 221 57.60 -33.30 -72.98
N SER A 222 57.22 -34.46 -73.48
CA SER A 222 58.12 -35.59 -73.75
C SER A 222 58.24 -35.81 -75.25
N LYS A 223 59.13 -36.73 -75.64
CA LYS A 223 59.43 -37.03 -77.09
C LYS A 223 58.16 -37.33 -77.93
N ASN A 224 57.03 -37.60 -77.28
CA ASN A 224 55.77 -37.97 -77.95
C ASN A 224 54.58 -37.07 -77.58
N ILE A 225 54.78 -36.01 -76.81
CA ILE A 225 53.71 -35.09 -76.38
C ILE A 225 54.20 -33.64 -76.55
N ASN A 226 53.60 -32.91 -77.49
CA ASN A 226 53.76 -31.45 -77.57
C ASN A 226 52.80 -30.77 -76.58
N VAL A 227 53.32 -29.83 -75.81
CA VAL A 227 52.51 -28.95 -74.92
C VAL A 227 52.58 -27.58 -75.61
N ASP A 228 51.43 -27.12 -76.10
CA ASP A 228 51.30 -25.74 -76.61
C ASP A 228 51.22 -24.79 -75.39
N GLU A 229 52.02 -23.70 -75.43
CA GLU A 229 52.05 -22.64 -74.39
C GLU A 229 50.75 -21.83 -74.30
#